data_e701f698a1b10ae2140c24811a2c0112
#
_entry.id   e701f698a1b10ae2140c24811a2c0112
#
_cell.length_a   1.000
_cell.length_b   1.000
_cell.length_c   1.000
_cell.angle_alpha   90.00
_cell.angle_beta   90.00
_cell.angle_gamma   90.00
#
_symmetry.space_group_name_H-M   'P 1'
#
loop_
_entity.id
_entity.type
_entity.pdbx_description
1 polymer ?
#
loop_
_entity_poly.entity_id
_entity_poly.type
_entity_poly.pdbx_seq_one_letter_code
_entity_poly.pdbx_strand_id
1 'polypeptide(L)'
;MKKIIAASVLCFAVLTSSGCFSMTQNTTPSAINTYDFSQMHLIQLDEPKEGSPTAVIETTKGTITFVLYPEYAPKTVENFVNRANEGYYNGKDIYGIVEKAIFMSGAYNEERTQGVTEDGELIKNECSVDLWPFKGALCSYSGTAGYSDSRFFVVDEYPLTDENIEELRTMKNSDGERFVPDELIDAFIEKGCFANIGGSYTVFGQAIDGIEIIEEICGTETDENANPAEKLYIDKITISEYTSEKQ
;
A
#
# COMPACT_ATOMS: atom_id res chain seq x y z
N MET A 1 22.11 38.19 7.85
CA MET A 1 21.70 37.43 6.65
C MET A 1 21.73 35.95 7.03
N LYS A 2 20.60 35.40 7.43
CA LYS A 2 20.46 33.96 7.78
C LYS A 2 20.27 33.20 6.48
N LYS A 3 21.22 32.32 6.16
CA LYS A 3 21.09 31.39 5.04
C LYS A 3 20.09 30.32 5.42
N ILE A 4 18.95 30.31 4.73
CA ILE A 4 17.99 29.22 4.76
C ILE A 4 18.65 28.10 3.95
N ILE A 5 19.03 27.02 4.63
CA ILE A 5 19.45 25.78 3.98
C ILE A 5 18.15 25.07 3.62
N ALA A 6 17.81 25.12 2.34
CA ALA A 6 16.73 24.31 1.80
C ALA A 6 17.20 22.85 1.81
N ALA A 7 16.55 22.03 2.62
CA ALA A 7 16.69 20.58 2.53
C ALA A 7 16.18 20.15 1.15
N SER A 8 17.10 19.67 0.31
CA SER A 8 16.77 19.10 -0.99
C SER A 8 16.10 17.74 -0.78
N VAL A 9 14.77 17.75 -0.85
CA VAL A 9 13.99 16.52 -0.98
C VAL A 9 14.39 15.88 -2.29
N LEU A 10 14.99 14.72 -2.22
CA LEU A 10 15.41 13.95 -3.39
C LEU A 10 14.13 13.38 -4.04
N CYS A 11 13.57 14.13 -5.01
CA CYS A 11 12.54 13.65 -5.91
C CYS A 11 13.15 12.65 -6.87
N PHE A 12 12.94 11.36 -6.68
CA PHE A 12 13.09 10.41 -7.76
C PHE A 12 11.92 10.56 -8.73
N ALA A 13 12.10 11.39 -9.74
CA ALA A 13 11.21 11.46 -10.86
C ALA A 13 11.50 10.30 -11.80
N VAL A 14 10.64 9.29 -11.81
CA VAL A 14 10.55 8.39 -12.95
C VAL A 14 9.72 9.12 -13.99
N LEU A 15 10.40 9.74 -14.95
CA LEU A 15 9.79 10.37 -16.13
C LEU A 15 9.41 9.27 -17.12
N THR A 16 8.13 8.96 -17.23
CA THR A 16 7.59 8.23 -18.35
C THR A 16 6.50 9.07 -19.01
N SER A 17 6.65 9.29 -20.30
CA SER A 17 5.72 10.03 -21.13
C SER A 17 4.53 9.15 -21.51
N SER A 18 3.32 9.67 -21.31
CA SER A 18 2.03 9.15 -21.77
C SER A 18 1.42 8.01 -20.96
N GLY A 19 0.53 8.38 -20.05
CA GLY A 19 -0.35 7.43 -19.32
C GLY A 19 0.23 6.90 -18.01
N CYS A 20 1.24 7.54 -17.49
CA CYS A 20 2.03 7.02 -16.40
C CYS A 20 1.37 7.13 -15.06
N PHE A 21 1.36 6.01 -14.41
CA PHE A 21 1.33 5.88 -12.99
C PHE A 21 2.48 6.68 -12.36
N SER A 22 2.20 7.89 -11.90
CA SER A 22 3.16 8.70 -11.15
C SER A 22 2.93 8.46 -9.66
N MET A 23 3.71 7.58 -9.06
CA MET A 23 3.84 7.50 -7.61
C MET A 23 4.61 8.68 -7.01
N THR A 24 5.06 9.61 -7.83
CA THR A 24 5.57 10.89 -7.36
C THR A 24 4.41 11.79 -6.92
N GLN A 25 3.66 11.35 -5.96
CA GLN A 25 3.01 12.31 -5.10
C GLN A 25 4.12 12.91 -4.26
N ASN A 26 4.31 14.21 -4.38
CA ASN A 26 4.98 14.97 -3.34
C ASN A 26 4.25 14.65 -2.04
N THR A 27 4.65 13.57 -1.39
CA THR A 27 4.33 13.39 0.00
C THR A 27 5.11 14.48 0.70
N THR A 28 4.49 15.65 0.76
CA THR A 28 4.95 16.61 1.73
C THR A 28 5.03 15.85 3.04
N PRO A 29 6.15 15.94 3.74
CA PRO A 29 6.29 15.39 5.10
C PRO A 29 5.16 15.83 6.05
N SER A 30 4.28 16.71 5.60
CA SER A 30 3.18 17.30 6.34
C SER A 30 2.14 16.31 6.87
N ALA A 31 1.87 15.19 6.21
CA ALA A 31 0.90 14.23 6.73
C ALA A 31 1.47 13.43 7.92
N ILE A 32 2.72 12.96 7.80
CA ILE A 32 3.40 12.22 8.88
C ILE A 32 3.67 13.14 10.08
N ASN A 33 3.98 14.42 9.85
CA ASN A 33 4.24 15.42 10.90
C ASN A 33 3.05 15.66 11.85
N THR A 34 1.86 15.19 11.50
CA THR A 34 0.65 15.33 12.33
C THR A 34 0.34 14.09 13.16
N TYR A 35 1.08 13.00 12.99
CA TYR A 35 0.84 11.77 13.73
C TYR A 35 1.33 11.88 15.17
N ASP A 36 0.49 11.45 16.10
CA ASP A 36 0.88 11.18 17.48
C ASP A 36 1.34 9.73 17.59
N PHE A 37 2.63 9.55 17.65
CA PHE A 37 3.25 8.23 17.78
C PHE A 37 3.26 7.69 19.21
N SER A 38 2.79 8.45 20.21
CA SER A 38 2.86 8.06 21.62
C SER A 38 2.05 6.81 21.96
N GLN A 39 1.06 6.49 21.13
CA GLN A 39 0.20 5.31 21.28
C GLN A 39 0.29 4.38 20.06
N MET A 40 1.32 4.54 19.23
CA MET A 40 1.51 3.69 18.05
C MET A 40 1.59 2.22 18.47
N HIS A 41 0.85 1.40 17.75
CA HIS A 41 0.92 -0.05 17.83
C HIS A 41 0.89 -0.66 16.43
N LEU A 42 2.00 -1.26 16.02
CA LEU A 42 2.15 -1.81 14.67
C LEU A 42 1.35 -3.11 14.51
N ILE A 43 0.01 -2.98 14.43
CA ILE A 43 -0.95 -4.09 14.42
C ILE A 43 -0.69 -5.12 13.31
N GLN A 44 -0.02 -4.72 12.22
CA GLN A 44 0.35 -5.60 11.11
C GLN A 44 1.41 -6.64 11.50
N LEU A 45 2.11 -6.43 12.61
CA LEU A 45 3.14 -7.32 13.13
C LEU A 45 2.60 -8.34 14.15
N ASP A 46 1.36 -8.16 14.57
CA ASP A 46 0.67 -9.09 15.47
C ASP A 46 0.11 -10.29 14.69
N GLU A 47 -0.10 -11.42 15.40
CA GLU A 47 -0.95 -12.48 14.86
C GLU A 47 -2.39 -11.97 14.69
N PRO A 48 -3.05 -12.29 13.56
CA PRO A 48 -4.45 -11.93 13.38
C PRO A 48 -5.32 -12.56 14.49
N LYS A 49 -6.30 -11.80 14.95
CA LYS A 49 -7.26 -12.31 15.93
C LYS A 49 -8.21 -13.31 15.26
N GLU A 50 -8.63 -14.33 15.99
CA GLU A 50 -9.68 -15.25 15.57
C GLU A 50 -10.95 -14.48 15.13
N GLY A 51 -11.48 -14.81 13.93
CA GLY A 51 -12.63 -14.12 13.36
C GLY A 51 -12.31 -12.79 12.65
N SER A 52 -11.04 -12.36 12.58
CA SER A 52 -10.69 -11.18 11.77
C SER A 52 -11.07 -11.41 10.31
N PRO A 53 -11.65 -10.42 9.61
CA PRO A 53 -12.00 -10.58 8.20
C PRO A 53 -10.75 -10.77 7.36
N THR A 54 -10.82 -11.71 6.41
CA THR A 54 -9.74 -12.04 5.49
C THR A 54 -10.21 -11.95 4.04
N ALA A 55 -9.26 -11.66 3.16
CA ALA A 55 -9.44 -11.72 1.71
C ALA A 55 -8.44 -12.71 1.11
N VAL A 56 -8.96 -13.75 0.48
CA VAL A 56 -8.18 -14.71 -0.30
C VAL A 56 -8.22 -14.27 -1.75
N ILE A 57 -7.08 -13.80 -2.28
CA ILE A 57 -6.94 -13.34 -3.66
C ILE A 57 -6.27 -14.43 -4.47
N GLU A 58 -7.05 -15.09 -5.31
CA GLU A 58 -6.56 -16.08 -6.28
C GLU A 58 -6.10 -15.34 -7.54
N THR A 59 -4.88 -15.56 -7.96
CA THR A 59 -4.27 -14.95 -9.14
C THR A 59 -3.72 -16.01 -10.09
N THR A 60 -3.38 -15.62 -11.31
CA THR A 60 -2.71 -16.49 -12.29
C THR A 60 -1.33 -16.99 -11.83
N LYS A 61 -0.74 -16.37 -10.78
CA LYS A 61 0.56 -16.79 -10.21
C LYS A 61 0.43 -17.61 -8.93
N GLY A 62 -0.73 -17.57 -8.28
CA GLY A 62 -1.00 -18.25 -7.02
C GLY A 62 -1.95 -17.48 -6.13
N THR A 63 -2.04 -17.89 -4.89
CA THR A 63 -3.00 -17.34 -3.92
C THR A 63 -2.27 -16.52 -2.86
N ILE A 64 -2.85 -15.37 -2.52
CA ILE A 64 -2.39 -14.49 -1.45
C ILE A 64 -3.54 -14.33 -0.46
N THR A 65 -3.27 -14.51 0.83
CA THR A 65 -4.27 -14.32 1.88
C THR A 65 -3.93 -13.08 2.71
N PHE A 66 -4.88 -12.17 2.82
CA PHE A 66 -4.76 -10.94 3.59
C PHE A 66 -5.70 -10.96 4.79
N VAL A 67 -5.24 -10.49 5.95
CA VAL A 67 -6.11 -9.99 7.01
C VAL A 67 -6.49 -8.55 6.68
N LEU A 68 -7.75 -8.17 6.95
CA LEU A 68 -8.26 -6.81 6.72
C LEU A 68 -8.47 -6.08 8.05
N TYR A 69 -8.37 -4.74 8.01
CA TYR A 69 -8.42 -3.89 9.20
C TYR A 69 -9.61 -2.90 9.18
N PRO A 70 -10.87 -3.38 9.32
CA PRO A 70 -12.06 -2.51 9.28
C PRO A 70 -12.12 -1.52 10.44
N GLU A 71 -11.44 -1.77 11.55
CA GLU A 71 -11.37 -0.84 12.70
C GLU A 71 -10.56 0.43 12.36
N TYR A 72 -9.61 0.32 11.42
CA TYR A 72 -8.71 1.41 11.02
C TYR A 72 -9.10 2.06 9.69
N ALA A 73 -9.70 1.29 8.79
CA ALA A 73 -10.09 1.72 7.45
C ALA A 73 -11.50 1.24 7.08
N PRO A 74 -12.54 1.66 7.85
CA PRO A 74 -13.89 1.10 7.74
C PRO A 74 -14.50 1.25 6.35
N LYS A 75 -14.42 2.43 5.73
CA LYS A 75 -15.02 2.68 4.42
C LYS A 75 -14.27 1.99 3.29
N THR A 76 -12.95 1.96 3.39
CA THR A 76 -12.09 1.31 2.41
C THR A 76 -12.31 -0.20 2.42
N VAL A 77 -12.34 -0.81 3.61
CA VAL A 77 -12.62 -2.25 3.76
C VAL A 77 -14.03 -2.58 3.31
N GLU A 78 -15.04 -1.79 3.71
CA GLU A 78 -16.42 -1.99 3.29
C GLU A 78 -16.56 -1.96 1.76
N ASN A 79 -16.01 -0.95 1.09
CA ASN A 79 -16.03 -0.88 -0.37
C ASN A 79 -15.32 -2.09 -1.01
N PHE A 80 -14.14 -2.46 -0.52
CA PHE A 80 -13.39 -3.59 -1.04
C PHE A 80 -14.17 -4.92 -0.87
N VAL A 81 -14.72 -5.16 0.31
CA VAL A 81 -15.50 -6.37 0.63
C VAL A 81 -16.76 -6.45 -0.21
N ASN A 82 -17.52 -5.35 -0.35
CA ASN A 82 -18.72 -5.30 -1.18
C ASN A 82 -18.40 -5.62 -2.64
N ARG A 83 -17.34 -4.97 -3.20
CA ARG A 83 -16.90 -5.25 -4.58
C ARG A 83 -16.43 -6.69 -4.76
N ALA A 84 -15.71 -7.25 -3.79
CA ALA A 84 -15.28 -8.65 -3.83
C ALA A 84 -16.47 -9.61 -3.84
N ASN A 85 -17.46 -9.39 -2.95
CA ASN A 85 -18.67 -10.22 -2.86
C ASN A 85 -19.55 -10.14 -4.11
N GLU A 86 -19.54 -9.01 -4.82
CA GLU A 86 -20.21 -8.84 -6.12
C GLU A 86 -19.44 -9.48 -7.29
N GLY A 87 -18.24 -10.00 -7.05
CA GLY A 87 -17.38 -10.56 -8.09
C GLY A 87 -16.74 -9.49 -8.98
N TYR A 88 -16.73 -8.23 -8.56
CA TYR A 88 -16.17 -7.12 -9.33
C TYR A 88 -14.71 -7.33 -9.73
N TYR A 89 -13.91 -7.95 -8.86
CA TYR A 89 -12.49 -8.18 -9.09
C TYR A 89 -12.19 -9.40 -9.97
N ASN A 90 -13.17 -10.25 -10.25
CA ASN A 90 -12.97 -11.46 -11.03
C ASN A 90 -12.56 -11.11 -12.47
N GLY A 91 -11.43 -11.63 -12.91
CA GLY A 91 -10.85 -11.37 -14.23
C GLY A 91 -10.22 -9.99 -14.38
N LYS A 92 -10.05 -9.21 -13.30
CA LYS A 92 -9.37 -7.92 -13.36
C LYS A 92 -7.87 -8.09 -13.59
N ASP A 93 -7.34 -7.27 -14.50
CA ASP A 93 -5.91 -7.23 -14.79
C ASP A 93 -5.09 -6.87 -13.55
N ILE A 94 -3.94 -7.52 -13.42
CA ILE A 94 -2.82 -7.03 -12.61
C ILE A 94 -1.94 -6.18 -13.53
N TYR A 95 -1.63 -4.97 -13.11
CA TYR A 95 -0.92 -3.96 -13.90
C TYR A 95 -0.09 -3.04 -13.00
N GLY A 96 0.60 -2.05 -13.60
CA GLY A 96 1.35 -1.06 -12.84
C GLY A 96 2.42 -1.70 -11.95
N ILE A 97 3.07 -2.76 -12.49
CA ILE A 97 4.09 -3.49 -11.76
C ILE A 97 5.36 -2.64 -11.73
N VAL A 98 5.82 -2.34 -10.54
CA VAL A 98 7.14 -1.75 -10.30
C VAL A 98 7.98 -2.81 -9.61
N GLU A 99 9.05 -3.22 -10.27
CA GLU A 99 9.95 -4.27 -9.77
C GLU A 99 10.36 -3.99 -8.32
N LYS A 100 10.22 -4.99 -7.45
CA LYS A 100 10.54 -4.90 -6.02
C LYS A 100 9.86 -3.74 -5.28
N ALA A 101 8.68 -3.33 -5.72
CA ALA A 101 7.94 -2.28 -5.03
C ALA A 101 6.45 -2.61 -4.89
N ILE A 102 5.72 -2.70 -6.01
CA ILE A 102 4.28 -2.89 -5.98
C ILE A 102 3.75 -3.57 -7.24
N PHE A 103 2.52 -4.07 -7.14
CA PHE A 103 1.63 -4.28 -8.28
C PHE A 103 0.23 -3.71 -7.99
N MET A 104 -0.52 -3.38 -9.03
CA MET A 104 -1.85 -2.78 -8.94
C MET A 104 -2.93 -3.65 -9.56
N SER A 105 -4.18 -3.46 -9.10
CA SER A 105 -5.38 -4.02 -9.73
C SER A 105 -6.64 -3.21 -9.39
N GLY A 106 -7.82 -3.70 -9.80
CA GLY A 106 -9.13 -3.19 -9.41
C GLY A 106 -9.65 -2.02 -10.25
N ALA A 107 -9.03 -1.71 -11.40
CA ALA A 107 -9.53 -0.67 -12.30
C ALA A 107 -10.87 -1.06 -12.94
N TYR A 108 -11.72 -0.05 -13.15
CA TYR A 108 -13.01 -0.22 -13.82
C TYR A 108 -12.88 -0.27 -15.35
N ASN A 109 -12.07 0.63 -15.92
CA ASN A 109 -11.91 0.81 -17.35
C ASN A 109 -10.58 0.24 -17.87
N GLU A 110 -10.50 -0.02 -19.17
CA GLU A 110 -9.31 -0.56 -19.84
C GLU A 110 -8.11 0.38 -19.74
N GLU A 111 -8.34 1.69 -19.70
CA GLU A 111 -7.28 2.71 -19.54
C GLU A 111 -6.74 2.75 -18.09
N ARG A 112 -7.35 2.01 -17.14
CA ARG A 112 -6.95 1.89 -15.73
C ARG A 112 -6.93 3.22 -14.97
N THR A 113 -7.69 4.20 -15.46
CA THR A 113 -7.76 5.56 -14.91
C THR A 113 -8.88 5.75 -13.91
N GLN A 114 -9.84 4.83 -13.85
CA GLN A 114 -11.04 4.92 -13.02
C GLN A 114 -11.22 3.67 -12.15
N GLY A 115 -11.71 3.88 -10.96
CA GLY A 115 -12.26 2.86 -10.09
C GLY A 115 -13.72 3.16 -9.77
N VAL A 116 -14.35 2.36 -8.92
CA VAL A 116 -15.73 2.50 -8.49
C VAL A 116 -15.85 2.50 -6.98
N THR A 117 -16.89 3.14 -6.48
CA THR A 117 -17.32 3.11 -5.09
C THR A 117 -18.82 2.85 -5.05
N GLU A 118 -19.37 2.55 -3.89
CA GLU A 118 -20.78 2.19 -3.76
C GLU A 118 -21.72 3.32 -4.17
N ASP A 119 -21.41 4.54 -3.76
CA ASP A 119 -22.20 5.76 -4.01
C ASP A 119 -21.67 6.64 -5.15
N GLY A 120 -20.56 6.25 -5.78
CA GLY A 120 -19.89 7.00 -6.84
C GLY A 120 -18.96 8.12 -6.32
N GLU A 121 -18.88 8.32 -5.01
CA GLU A 121 -18.00 9.32 -4.41
C GLU A 121 -16.67 8.70 -3.99
N LEU A 122 -15.56 9.40 -4.19
CA LEU A 122 -14.25 8.91 -3.76
C LEU A 122 -14.18 8.83 -2.22
N ILE A 123 -13.56 7.78 -1.72
CA ILE A 123 -13.33 7.57 -0.29
C ILE A 123 -12.13 8.39 0.13
N LYS A 124 -12.29 9.28 1.12
CA LYS A 124 -11.15 9.97 1.72
C LYS A 124 -10.21 8.96 2.38
N ASN A 125 -8.89 9.12 2.18
CA ASN A 125 -7.93 8.20 2.77
C ASN A 125 -8.06 8.11 4.29
N GLU A 126 -8.05 6.88 4.80
CA GLU A 126 -8.17 6.50 6.20
C GLU A 126 -6.80 6.03 6.70
N CYS A 127 -5.83 6.96 6.76
CA CYS A 127 -4.48 6.65 7.21
C CYS A 127 -4.41 6.58 8.74
N SER A 128 -3.73 5.57 9.27
CA SER A 128 -3.49 5.37 10.70
C SER A 128 -2.00 5.36 11.01
N VAL A 129 -1.63 5.78 12.23
CA VAL A 129 -0.28 5.65 12.77
C VAL A 129 0.11 4.19 13.05
N ASP A 130 -0.90 3.29 13.11
CA ASP A 130 -0.73 1.87 13.42
C ASP A 130 -0.56 1.00 12.16
N LEU A 131 -0.76 1.60 10.97
CA LEU A 131 -0.73 0.89 9.69
C LEU A 131 0.24 1.56 8.70
N TRP A 132 1.21 0.79 8.25
CA TRP A 132 2.28 1.25 7.37
C TRP A 132 2.44 0.37 6.15
N PRO A 133 3.05 0.87 5.05
CA PRO A 133 3.24 0.10 3.84
C PRO A 133 4.40 -0.90 3.97
N PHE A 134 4.27 -1.84 4.90
CA PHE A 134 5.17 -2.97 5.02
C PHE A 134 5.06 -3.89 3.81
N LYS A 135 6.06 -4.73 3.60
CA LYS A 135 5.97 -5.82 2.62
C LYS A 135 4.71 -6.67 2.89
N GLY A 136 3.94 -6.90 1.84
CA GLY A 136 2.63 -7.55 1.94
C GLY A 136 1.47 -6.62 2.32
N ALA A 137 1.67 -5.31 2.48
CA ALA A 137 0.57 -4.40 2.76
C ALA A 137 -0.37 -4.27 1.55
N LEU A 138 -1.68 -4.30 1.83
CA LEU A 138 -2.74 -4.03 0.86
C LEU A 138 -3.18 -2.58 1.04
N CYS A 139 -2.95 -1.76 0.01
CA CYS A 139 -3.15 -0.32 0.05
C CYS A 139 -4.20 0.13 -0.97
N SER A 140 -5.08 1.04 -0.61
CA SER A 140 -6.06 1.60 -1.53
C SER A 140 -5.47 2.70 -2.41
N TYR A 141 -6.06 2.91 -3.58
CA TYR A 141 -5.60 3.87 -4.57
C TYR A 141 -6.77 4.57 -5.27
N SER A 142 -6.51 5.79 -5.73
CA SER A 142 -7.27 6.45 -6.80
C SER A 142 -6.34 7.37 -7.60
N GLY A 143 -6.82 7.97 -8.69
CA GLY A 143 -6.08 9.01 -9.42
C GLY A 143 -6.09 10.37 -8.72
N THR A 144 -6.79 10.51 -7.60
CA THR A 144 -6.94 11.75 -6.84
C THR A 144 -6.21 11.64 -5.51
N ALA A 145 -5.29 12.56 -5.27
CA ALA A 145 -4.50 12.59 -4.04
C ALA A 145 -5.38 12.68 -2.78
N GLY A 146 -5.10 11.85 -1.78
CA GLY A 146 -5.85 11.82 -0.53
C GLY A 146 -7.19 11.09 -0.60
N TYR A 147 -7.45 10.41 -1.71
CA TYR A 147 -8.68 9.64 -1.93
C TYR A 147 -8.39 8.26 -2.51
N SER A 148 -9.35 7.37 -2.41
CA SER A 148 -9.33 6.00 -2.93
C SER A 148 -10.66 5.61 -3.59
N ASP A 149 -10.61 4.53 -4.36
CA ASP A 149 -11.76 3.89 -5.02
C ASP A 149 -11.61 2.35 -4.98
N SER A 150 -12.10 1.61 -5.97
CA SER A 150 -11.92 0.14 -6.02
C SER A 150 -10.50 -0.29 -6.36
N ARG A 151 -9.65 0.62 -6.82
CA ARG A 151 -8.28 0.28 -7.17
C ARG A 151 -7.45 0.12 -5.90
N PHE A 152 -6.51 -0.81 -5.97
CA PHE A 152 -5.57 -1.06 -4.89
C PHE A 152 -4.19 -1.43 -5.44
N PHE A 153 -3.22 -1.40 -4.58
CA PHE A 153 -1.91 -1.97 -4.83
C PHE A 153 -1.44 -2.81 -3.65
N VAL A 154 -0.59 -3.78 -3.95
CA VAL A 154 0.08 -4.61 -2.95
C VAL A 154 1.54 -4.23 -2.92
N VAL A 155 2.08 -4.06 -1.73
CA VAL A 155 3.49 -3.71 -1.51
C VAL A 155 4.33 -5.00 -1.51
N ASP A 156 5.38 -5.03 -2.34
CA ASP A 156 6.47 -5.96 -2.17
C ASP A 156 7.51 -5.35 -1.22
N GLU A 157 8.60 -4.85 -1.76
CA GLU A 157 9.62 -4.21 -0.96
C GLU A 157 10.33 -3.16 -1.82
N TYR A 158 10.42 -1.94 -1.34
CA TYR A 158 11.31 -0.93 -1.91
C TYR A 158 12.50 -0.77 -0.97
N PRO A 159 13.68 -1.29 -1.34
CA PRO A 159 14.81 -1.37 -0.41
C PRO A 159 15.20 -0.02 0.17
N LEU A 160 15.30 0.05 1.49
CA LEU A 160 15.83 1.22 2.18
C LEU A 160 17.35 1.24 2.06
N THR A 161 17.89 2.37 1.61
CA THR A 161 19.33 2.64 1.67
C THR A 161 19.74 3.14 3.06
N ASP A 162 21.02 3.05 3.40
CA ASP A 162 21.55 3.64 4.64
C ASP A 162 21.24 5.14 4.73
N GLU A 163 21.23 5.84 3.59
CA GLU A 163 20.88 7.26 3.52
C GLU A 163 19.41 7.49 3.88
N ASN A 164 18.48 6.68 3.36
CA ASN A 164 17.05 6.77 3.71
C ASN A 164 16.82 6.48 5.20
N ILE A 165 17.52 5.51 5.76
CA ILE A 165 17.43 5.17 7.19
C ILE A 165 17.92 6.35 8.04
N GLU A 166 19.05 6.95 7.69
CA GLU A 166 19.58 8.12 8.42
C GLU A 166 18.65 9.34 8.27
N GLU A 167 18.03 9.54 7.10
CA GLU A 167 17.04 10.59 6.89
C GLU A 167 15.84 10.39 7.84
N LEU A 168 15.28 9.18 7.91
CA LEU A 168 14.17 8.85 8.82
C LEU A 168 14.56 9.08 10.29
N ARG A 169 15.78 8.67 10.69
CA ARG A 169 16.30 8.83 12.06
C ARG A 169 16.53 10.29 12.45
N THR A 170 16.77 11.16 11.49
CA THR A 170 17.06 12.58 11.73
C THR A 170 15.90 13.51 11.38
N MET A 171 14.80 12.98 10.85
CA MET A 171 13.62 13.74 10.48
C MET A 171 13.01 14.45 11.69
N LYS A 172 12.69 15.76 11.52
CA LYS A 172 12.20 16.61 12.61
C LYS A 172 10.83 17.19 12.27
N ASN A 173 9.98 17.30 13.29
CA ASN A 173 8.72 18.00 13.22
C ASN A 173 8.89 19.52 13.14
N SER A 174 7.79 20.28 13.12
CA SER A 174 7.77 21.74 13.09
C SER A 174 8.48 22.40 14.28
N ASP A 175 8.55 21.71 15.41
CA ASP A 175 9.15 22.19 16.65
C ASP A 175 10.65 21.88 16.74
N GLY A 176 11.18 21.19 15.70
CA GLY A 176 12.58 20.81 15.58
C GLY A 176 12.94 19.55 16.36
N GLU A 177 11.96 18.81 16.85
CA GLU A 177 12.12 17.58 17.57
C GLU A 177 12.08 16.39 16.62
N ARG A 178 12.88 15.36 16.89
CA ARG A 178 12.79 14.08 16.18
C ARG A 178 11.42 13.44 16.46
N PHE A 179 10.74 12.99 15.42
CA PHE A 179 9.36 12.52 15.59
C PHE A 179 9.09 11.10 15.07
N VAL A 180 9.93 10.56 14.17
CA VAL A 180 9.78 9.17 13.72
C VAL A 180 10.38 8.24 14.77
N PRO A 181 9.62 7.32 15.38
CA PRO A 181 10.13 6.40 16.40
C PRO A 181 11.14 5.41 15.82
N ASP A 182 12.13 5.03 16.62
CA ASP A 182 13.10 3.99 16.24
C ASP A 182 12.41 2.65 16.00
N GLU A 183 11.38 2.32 16.79
CA GLU A 183 10.57 1.12 16.64
C GLU A 183 9.98 0.97 15.23
N LEU A 184 9.46 2.06 14.65
CA LEU A 184 8.93 2.04 13.29
C LEU A 184 10.04 1.87 12.26
N ILE A 185 11.18 2.55 12.45
CA ILE A 185 12.32 2.45 11.54
C ILE A 185 12.91 1.03 11.57
N ASP A 186 13.06 0.46 12.75
CA ASP A 186 13.57 -0.90 12.92
C ASP A 186 12.61 -1.93 12.32
N ALA A 187 11.29 -1.73 12.46
CA ALA A 187 10.28 -2.56 11.78
C ALA A 187 10.37 -2.45 10.26
N PHE A 188 10.59 -1.26 9.70
CA PHE A 188 10.81 -1.09 8.25
C PHE A 188 12.02 -1.87 7.75
N ILE A 189 13.11 -1.86 8.53
CA ILE A 189 14.34 -2.57 8.18
C ILE A 189 14.14 -4.08 8.27
N GLU A 190 13.44 -4.56 9.32
CA GLU A 190 13.26 -5.98 9.56
C GLU A 190 12.25 -6.64 8.61
N LYS A 191 11.14 -5.97 8.35
CA LYS A 191 10.00 -6.55 7.58
C LYS A 191 10.03 -6.21 6.11
N GLY A 192 10.84 -5.23 5.70
CA GLY A 192 10.72 -4.62 4.39
C GLY A 192 9.51 -3.68 4.30
N CYS A 193 9.59 -2.68 3.43
CA CYS A 193 8.53 -1.69 3.29
C CYS A 193 8.68 -0.86 2.02
N PHE A 194 7.69 0.01 1.78
CA PHE A 194 7.80 1.14 0.87
C PHE A 194 7.61 2.45 1.67
N ALA A 195 8.57 2.79 2.52
CA ALA A 195 8.48 3.87 3.51
C ALA A 195 8.05 5.22 2.90
N ASN A 196 8.48 5.53 1.66
CA ASN A 196 8.23 6.81 0.99
C ASN A 196 6.75 7.14 0.76
N ILE A 197 5.86 6.13 0.82
CA ILE A 197 4.42 6.30 0.65
C ILE A 197 3.65 6.27 1.97
N GLY A 198 4.34 6.11 3.10
CA GLY A 198 3.72 6.10 4.43
C GLY A 198 2.86 7.34 4.68
N GLY A 199 1.65 7.15 5.20
CA GLY A 199 0.69 8.22 5.46
C GLY A 199 0.02 8.84 4.24
N SER A 200 0.30 8.35 3.01
CA SER A 200 -0.25 8.90 1.76
C SER A 200 -1.41 8.09 1.22
N TYR A 201 -1.45 6.81 1.53
CA TYR A 201 -2.45 5.86 1.09
C TYR A 201 -3.03 5.13 2.29
N THR A 202 -4.29 4.72 2.20
CA THR A 202 -4.90 3.87 3.21
C THR A 202 -4.31 2.47 3.12
N VAL A 203 -3.62 2.04 4.16
CA VAL A 203 -3.30 0.61 4.36
C VAL A 203 -4.53 -0.01 5.02
N PHE A 204 -5.11 -1.04 4.40
CA PHE A 204 -6.36 -1.64 4.89
C PHE A 204 -6.30 -3.17 5.05
N GLY A 205 -5.15 -3.76 4.72
CA GLY A 205 -4.88 -5.19 4.94
C GLY A 205 -3.38 -5.49 4.94
N GLN A 206 -3.05 -6.71 5.38
CA GLN A 206 -1.70 -7.26 5.43
C GLN A 206 -1.71 -8.71 4.99
N ALA A 207 -0.82 -9.09 4.09
CA ALA A 207 -0.64 -10.48 3.69
C ALA A 207 -0.13 -11.31 4.88
N ILE A 208 -0.82 -12.42 5.12
CA ILE A 208 -0.49 -13.42 6.14
C ILE A 208 -0.04 -14.75 5.51
N ASP A 209 -0.24 -14.89 4.19
CA ASP A 209 0.22 -16.03 3.40
C ASP A 209 0.39 -15.61 1.93
N GLY A 210 1.29 -16.25 1.18
CA GLY A 210 1.52 -15.99 -0.24
C GLY A 210 2.45 -14.80 -0.51
N ILE A 211 3.36 -14.46 0.38
CA ILE A 211 4.38 -13.41 0.16
C ILE A 211 5.23 -13.70 -1.07
N GLU A 212 5.59 -14.96 -1.30
CA GLU A 212 6.34 -15.40 -2.48
C GLU A 212 5.59 -15.15 -3.80
N ILE A 213 4.27 -15.16 -3.77
CA ILE A 213 3.43 -14.83 -4.94
C ILE A 213 3.48 -13.32 -5.22
N ILE A 214 3.53 -12.48 -4.19
CA ILE A 214 3.74 -11.04 -4.34
C ILE A 214 5.09 -10.77 -5.00
N GLU A 215 6.15 -11.42 -4.53
CA GLU A 215 7.49 -11.32 -5.10
C GLU A 215 7.51 -11.80 -6.56
N GLU A 216 6.86 -12.92 -6.88
CA GLU A 216 6.77 -13.43 -8.25
C GLU A 216 6.05 -12.47 -9.18
N ILE A 217 4.93 -11.88 -8.75
CA ILE A 217 4.19 -10.89 -9.52
C ILE A 217 5.05 -9.64 -9.74
N CYS A 218 5.66 -9.09 -8.70
CA CYS A 218 6.51 -7.90 -8.78
C CYS A 218 7.81 -8.14 -9.56
N GLY A 219 8.27 -9.39 -9.65
CA GLY A 219 9.42 -9.81 -10.46
C GLY A 219 9.10 -10.09 -11.93
N THR A 220 7.84 -9.96 -12.35
CA THR A 220 7.44 -10.18 -13.74
C THR A 220 8.01 -9.11 -14.65
N GLU A 221 8.57 -9.51 -15.81
CA GLU A 221 9.05 -8.59 -16.85
C GLU A 221 7.92 -7.68 -17.32
N THR A 222 8.21 -6.38 -17.44
CA THR A 222 7.23 -5.34 -17.82
C THR A 222 7.65 -4.57 -19.06
N ASP A 223 6.67 -3.97 -19.73
CA ASP A 223 6.91 -2.98 -20.79
C ASP A 223 7.24 -1.58 -20.20
N GLU A 224 7.48 -0.60 -21.06
CA GLU A 224 7.78 0.79 -20.69
C GLU A 224 6.65 1.50 -19.92
N ASN A 225 5.44 0.93 -19.90
CA ASN A 225 4.26 1.44 -19.20
C ASN A 225 3.96 0.65 -17.92
N ALA A 226 4.91 -0.16 -17.44
CA ALA A 226 4.76 -1.02 -16.26
C ALA A 226 3.64 -2.07 -16.40
N ASN A 227 3.31 -2.47 -17.63
CA ASN A 227 2.40 -3.58 -17.86
C ASN A 227 3.20 -4.88 -17.94
N PRO A 228 2.72 -5.97 -17.32
CA PRO A 228 3.38 -7.24 -17.42
C PRO A 228 3.43 -7.75 -18.87
N ALA A 229 4.58 -8.32 -19.28
CA ALA A 229 4.77 -8.90 -20.60
C ALA A 229 3.83 -10.09 -20.85
N GLU A 230 3.50 -10.84 -19.82
CA GLU A 230 2.43 -11.83 -19.81
C GLU A 230 1.20 -11.28 -19.08
N LYS A 231 0.00 -11.66 -19.53
CA LYS A 231 -1.22 -11.19 -18.88
C LYS A 231 -1.40 -11.87 -17.52
N LEU A 232 -1.46 -11.04 -16.48
CA LEU A 232 -1.75 -11.45 -15.12
C LEU A 232 -3.13 -10.96 -14.69
N TYR A 233 -3.87 -11.80 -13.96
CA TYR A 233 -5.24 -11.52 -13.53
C TYR A 233 -5.47 -11.92 -12.10
N ILE A 234 -6.46 -11.28 -11.50
CA ILE A 234 -7.16 -11.81 -10.34
C ILE A 234 -8.25 -12.76 -10.85
N ASP A 235 -8.14 -14.04 -10.55
CA ASP A 235 -9.17 -15.01 -10.90
C ASP A 235 -10.40 -14.80 -10.04
N LYS A 236 -10.19 -14.63 -8.73
CA LYS A 236 -11.26 -14.41 -7.75
C LYS A 236 -10.74 -13.78 -6.46
N ILE A 237 -11.61 -13.03 -5.77
CA ILE A 237 -11.41 -12.65 -4.36
C ILE A 237 -12.54 -13.29 -3.53
N THR A 238 -12.16 -14.03 -2.48
CA THR A 238 -13.10 -14.62 -1.52
C THR A 238 -12.90 -13.99 -0.15
N ILE A 239 -13.98 -13.46 0.42
CA ILE A 239 -13.97 -12.92 1.78
C ILE A 239 -14.33 -14.05 2.75
N SER A 240 -13.56 -14.17 3.83
CA SER A 240 -13.75 -15.16 4.89
C SER A 240 -13.30 -14.60 6.25
N GLU A 241 -13.18 -15.46 7.25
CA GLU A 241 -12.68 -15.10 8.57
C GLU A 241 -11.40 -15.87 8.85
N TYR A 242 -10.46 -15.22 9.55
CA TYR A 242 -9.26 -15.86 10.03
C TYR A 242 -9.59 -16.91 11.08
N THR A 243 -9.06 -18.09 10.91
CA THR A 243 -9.12 -19.16 11.90
C THR A 243 -7.70 -19.62 12.20
N SER A 244 -7.27 -19.47 13.45
CA SER A 244 -6.03 -20.07 13.88
C SER A 244 -6.20 -21.59 13.86
N GLU A 245 -5.40 -22.28 13.03
CA GLU A 245 -5.31 -23.74 13.15
C GLU A 245 -4.79 -24.05 14.56
N LYS A 246 -5.68 -24.56 15.42
CA LYS A 246 -5.25 -25.11 16.70
C LYS A 246 -4.43 -26.37 16.38
N GLN A 247 -3.11 -26.22 16.46
CA GLN A 247 -2.17 -27.36 16.50
C GLN A 247 -2.43 -28.20 17.74
#